data_d2e5cfbbc5e7ca820a3d5a7c468c7efb
#
_entry.id   d2e5cfbbc5e7ca820a3d5a7c468c7efb
#
_cell.length_a   1.000
_cell.length_b   1.000
_cell.length_c   1.000
_cell.angle_alpha   90.00
_cell.angle_beta   90.00
_cell.angle_gamma   90.00
#
_symmetry.space_group_name_H-M   'P 1'
#
loop_
_entity.id
_entity.type
_entity.pdbx_description
1 polymer ?
#
loop_
_entity_poly.entity_id
_entity_poly.type
_entity_poly.pdbx_seq_one_letter_code
_entity_poly.pdbx_strand_id
1 'polypeptide(L)'
;MAAGIIDHESGTRDIRKLSGLIKLMPYTATLAMVASAAMAGVPLLNGFLSKEMFFAETVFITSTAWVEAALPVIATIAGTFSVAYSLRFTVDVFFGPKATRLPHTPHEPPRWMRVPVELLVLACLIVGIFPALSVGPLLAAAAQPVVGGTLPEYSLAIWHGWNAPMIMSLI
;
A
#
# COMPACT_ATOMS: atom_id res chain seq x y z
N MET A 1 1.31 -7.64 -9.04
CA MET A 1 2.52 -8.33 -9.58
C MET A 1 3.06 -9.40 -8.65
N ALA A 2 3.45 -9.10 -7.39
CA ALA A 2 3.95 -10.14 -6.48
C ALA A 2 3.01 -11.35 -6.32
N ALA A 3 1.69 -11.12 -6.15
CA ALA A 3 0.71 -12.20 -6.12
C ALA A 3 0.66 -13.03 -7.41
N GLY A 4 0.92 -12.41 -8.58
CA GLY A 4 1.02 -13.13 -9.85
C GLY A 4 2.26 -14.02 -9.93
N ILE A 5 3.37 -13.60 -9.34
CA ILE A 5 4.57 -14.43 -9.20
C ILE A 5 4.26 -15.64 -8.31
N ILE A 6 3.62 -15.42 -7.17
CA ILE A 6 3.23 -16.51 -6.26
C ILE A 6 2.31 -17.52 -6.95
N ASP A 7 1.32 -17.03 -7.70
CA ASP A 7 0.43 -17.89 -8.49
C ASP A 7 1.19 -18.72 -9.53
N HIS A 8 2.07 -18.08 -10.29
CA HIS A 8 2.88 -18.76 -11.31
C HIS A 8 3.76 -19.87 -10.72
N GLU A 9 4.47 -19.56 -9.62
CA GLU A 9 5.41 -20.49 -9.02
C GLU A 9 4.76 -21.59 -8.17
N SER A 10 3.63 -21.30 -7.52
CA SER A 10 2.91 -22.26 -6.68
C SER A 10 1.83 -23.05 -7.43
N GLY A 11 1.37 -22.54 -8.58
CA GLY A 11 0.26 -23.11 -9.36
C GLY A 11 -1.11 -22.95 -8.70
N THR A 12 -1.27 -22.04 -7.73
CA THR A 12 -2.54 -21.80 -7.04
C THR A 12 -2.70 -20.38 -6.54
N ARG A 13 -3.95 -19.88 -6.59
CA ARG A 13 -4.38 -18.59 -5.99
C ARG A 13 -5.07 -18.75 -4.64
N ASP A 14 -5.27 -19.98 -4.20
CA ASP A 14 -5.97 -20.26 -2.95
C ASP A 14 -5.06 -20.01 -1.76
N ILE A 15 -5.26 -18.88 -1.06
CA ILE A 15 -4.49 -18.46 0.11
C ILE A 15 -4.47 -19.54 1.22
N ARG A 16 -5.52 -20.37 1.31
CA ARG A 16 -5.61 -21.45 2.32
C ARG A 16 -4.61 -22.58 2.07
N LYS A 17 -4.08 -22.68 0.86
CA LYS A 17 -3.07 -23.66 0.46
C LYS A 17 -1.65 -23.10 0.50
N LEU A 18 -1.53 -21.76 0.52
CA LEU A 18 -0.25 -21.07 0.58
C LEU A 18 0.15 -20.90 2.05
N SER A 19 1.37 -21.30 2.39
CA SER A 19 1.92 -21.10 3.74
C SER A 19 3.44 -21.29 3.72
N GLY A 20 4.16 -20.56 4.56
CA GLY A 20 5.59 -20.74 4.76
C GLY A 20 6.45 -20.45 3.52
N LEU A 21 5.97 -19.65 2.56
CA LEU A 21 6.67 -19.35 1.33
C LEU A 21 7.94 -18.53 1.52
N ILE A 22 8.11 -17.85 2.64
CA ILE A 22 9.32 -17.06 2.93
C ILE A 22 10.61 -17.90 2.84
N LYS A 23 10.53 -19.18 3.15
CA LYS A 23 11.68 -20.10 3.08
C LYS A 23 12.00 -20.57 1.66
N LEU A 24 11.03 -20.53 0.78
CA LEU A 24 11.14 -21.01 -0.60
C LEU A 24 11.41 -19.86 -1.58
N MET A 25 10.86 -18.68 -1.29
CA MET A 25 10.91 -17.49 -2.13
C MET A 25 11.23 -16.22 -1.30
N PRO A 26 12.41 -16.13 -0.64
CA PRO A 26 12.70 -15.05 0.30
C PRO A 26 12.75 -13.66 -0.34
N TYR A 27 13.27 -13.52 -1.55
CA TYR A 27 13.29 -12.24 -2.25
C TYR A 27 11.88 -11.79 -2.64
N THR A 28 11.10 -12.67 -3.25
CA THR A 28 9.70 -12.40 -3.61
C THR A 28 8.86 -12.09 -2.36
N ALA A 29 9.08 -12.81 -1.27
CA ALA A 29 8.44 -12.56 0.02
C ALA A 29 8.73 -11.15 0.54
N THR A 30 9.99 -10.72 0.53
CA THR A 30 10.39 -9.39 0.98
C THR A 30 9.72 -8.30 0.14
N LEU A 31 9.74 -8.41 -1.19
CA LEU A 31 9.09 -7.46 -2.09
C LEU A 31 7.57 -7.40 -1.85
N ALA A 32 6.94 -8.54 -1.67
CA ALA A 32 5.50 -8.64 -1.40
C ALA A 32 5.14 -8.06 -0.03
N MET A 33 5.97 -8.27 1.00
CA MET A 33 5.77 -7.69 2.34
C MET A 33 5.90 -6.16 2.32
N VAL A 34 6.87 -5.60 1.60
CA VAL A 34 6.99 -4.14 1.42
C VAL A 34 5.77 -3.58 0.69
N ALA A 35 5.31 -4.25 -0.37
CA ALA A 35 4.10 -3.85 -1.08
C ALA A 35 2.85 -3.92 -0.17
N SER A 36 2.71 -4.96 0.65
CA SER A 36 1.62 -5.09 1.62
C SER A 36 1.68 -4.02 2.71
N ALA A 37 2.88 -3.69 3.20
CA ALA A 37 3.10 -2.61 4.15
C ALA A 37 2.70 -1.24 3.56
N ALA A 38 3.00 -1.01 2.27
CA ALA A 38 2.54 0.20 1.56
C ALA A 38 1.01 0.25 1.46
N MET A 39 0.35 -0.87 1.16
CA MET A 39 -1.12 -0.95 1.13
C MET A 39 -1.73 -0.76 2.52
N ALA A 40 -1.09 -1.26 3.57
CA ALA A 40 -1.48 -1.02 4.95
C ALA A 40 -1.35 0.45 5.37
N GLY A 41 -0.50 1.22 4.69
CA GLY A 41 -0.23 2.62 5.03
C GLY A 41 0.86 2.77 6.08
N VAL A 42 1.89 1.92 6.03
CA VAL A 42 3.06 2.06 6.91
C VAL A 42 3.82 3.33 6.56
N PRO A 43 4.20 4.16 7.55
CA PRO A 43 4.99 5.37 7.33
C PRO A 43 6.24 5.12 6.48
N LEU A 44 6.68 6.13 5.75
CA LEU A 44 7.79 6.10 4.79
C LEU A 44 7.51 5.32 3.48
N LEU A 45 6.32 4.78 3.32
CA LEU A 45 5.88 4.17 2.07
C LEU A 45 4.82 5.07 1.40
N ASN A 46 4.71 4.99 0.08
CA ASN A 46 3.81 5.85 -0.69
C ASN A 46 2.33 5.73 -0.27
N GLY A 47 1.91 4.55 0.19
CA GLY A 47 0.55 4.31 0.65
C GLY A 47 0.17 5.08 1.91
N PHE A 48 1.13 5.36 2.79
CA PHE A 48 0.91 6.22 3.96
C PHE A 48 0.50 7.64 3.53
N LEU A 49 1.27 8.24 2.63
CA LEU A 49 1.01 9.60 2.15
C LEU A 49 -0.39 9.70 1.49
N SER A 50 -0.73 8.77 0.64
CA SER A 50 -2.04 8.75 -0.03
C SER A 50 -3.21 8.55 0.95
N LYS A 51 -3.04 7.70 1.97
CA LYS A 51 -4.04 7.52 3.04
C LYS A 51 -4.20 8.79 3.89
N GLU A 52 -3.11 9.41 4.31
CA GLU A 52 -3.16 10.63 5.11
C GLU A 52 -3.88 11.75 4.36
N MET A 53 -3.55 11.98 3.09
CA MET A 53 -4.24 12.95 2.25
C MET A 53 -5.72 12.60 2.07
N PHE A 54 -6.05 11.35 1.83
CA PHE A 54 -7.44 10.90 1.71
C PHE A 54 -8.22 11.14 3.00
N PHE A 55 -7.66 10.83 4.17
CA PHE A 55 -8.30 11.08 5.45
C PHE A 55 -8.43 12.59 5.73
N ALA A 56 -7.44 13.39 5.35
CA ALA A 56 -7.53 14.84 5.47
C ALA A 56 -8.72 15.40 4.70
N GLU A 57 -8.91 14.97 3.44
CA GLU A 57 -10.06 15.39 2.64
C GLU A 57 -11.40 14.96 3.27
N THR A 58 -11.46 13.77 3.87
CA THR A 58 -12.70 13.31 4.54
C THR A 58 -13.05 14.11 5.81
N VAL A 59 -12.04 14.64 6.49
CA VAL A 59 -12.22 15.46 7.71
C VAL A 59 -12.57 16.90 7.37
N PHE A 60 -11.99 17.45 6.30
CA PHE A 60 -12.15 18.86 5.93
C PHE A 60 -13.27 19.13 4.93
N ILE A 61 -13.96 18.09 4.46
CA ILE A 61 -15.11 18.27 3.56
C ILE A 61 -16.21 19.07 4.25
N THR A 62 -16.74 20.08 3.55
CA THR A 62 -17.90 20.86 3.98
C THR A 62 -19.12 20.39 3.22
N SER A 63 -20.10 19.84 3.93
CA SER A 63 -21.33 19.28 3.35
C SER A 63 -22.47 19.31 4.38
N THR A 64 -23.40 18.39 4.28
CA THR A 64 -24.43 18.22 5.31
C THR A 64 -23.85 17.57 6.56
N ALA A 65 -24.35 17.97 7.74
CA ALA A 65 -23.80 17.54 9.04
C ALA A 65 -23.64 16.01 9.18
N TRP A 66 -24.56 15.23 8.63
CA TRP A 66 -24.47 13.77 8.70
C TRP A 66 -23.35 13.21 7.79
N VAL A 67 -23.07 13.83 6.63
CA VAL A 67 -21.97 13.43 5.75
C VAL A 67 -20.62 13.76 6.39
N GLU A 68 -20.50 14.96 6.96
CA GLU A 68 -19.27 15.39 7.66
C GLU A 68 -18.92 14.45 8.83
N ALA A 69 -19.92 13.92 9.54
CA ALA A 69 -19.71 12.97 10.61
C ALA A 69 -19.46 11.53 10.12
N ALA A 70 -20.20 11.09 9.11
CA ALA A 70 -20.15 9.69 8.65
C ALA A 70 -18.92 9.39 7.80
N LEU A 71 -18.47 10.33 6.97
CA LEU A 71 -17.42 10.08 5.99
C LEU A 71 -16.07 9.72 6.64
N PRO A 72 -15.57 10.44 7.65
CA PRO A 72 -14.34 10.05 8.35
C PRO A 72 -14.44 8.67 9.02
N VAL A 73 -15.59 8.35 9.61
CA VAL A 73 -15.82 7.05 10.26
C VAL A 73 -15.77 5.91 9.23
N ILE A 74 -16.46 6.05 8.12
CA ILE A 74 -16.48 5.04 7.04
C ILE A 74 -15.06 4.90 6.45
N ALA A 75 -14.35 6.02 6.23
CA ALA A 75 -12.99 6.01 5.73
C ALA A 75 -12.03 5.28 6.69
N THR A 76 -12.15 5.51 8.00
CA THR A 76 -11.34 4.82 9.02
C THR A 76 -11.62 3.31 9.03
N ILE A 77 -12.89 2.91 8.98
CA ILE A 77 -13.26 1.49 8.88
C ILE A 77 -12.66 0.85 7.62
N ALA A 78 -12.75 1.51 6.47
CA ALA A 78 -12.15 1.03 5.22
C ALA A 78 -10.62 0.92 5.35
N GLY A 79 -9.98 1.89 6.01
CA GLY A 79 -8.55 1.86 6.33
C GLY A 79 -8.17 0.65 7.19
N THR A 80 -8.94 0.37 8.23
CA THR A 80 -8.75 -0.80 9.11
C THR A 80 -8.85 -2.11 8.34
N PHE A 81 -9.83 -2.27 7.45
CA PHE A 81 -9.91 -3.44 6.58
C PHE A 81 -8.72 -3.56 5.63
N SER A 82 -8.19 -2.44 5.14
CA SER A 82 -6.98 -2.43 4.32
C SER A 82 -5.77 -2.99 5.07
N VAL A 83 -5.58 -2.61 6.33
CA VAL A 83 -4.53 -3.17 7.20
C VAL A 83 -4.78 -4.66 7.45
N ALA A 84 -6.01 -5.02 7.78
CA ALA A 84 -6.37 -6.40 8.11
C ALA A 84 -6.08 -7.37 6.94
N TYR A 85 -6.50 -7.04 5.71
CA TYR A 85 -6.23 -7.93 4.57
C TYR A 85 -4.75 -7.95 4.17
N SER A 86 -4.04 -6.83 4.29
CA SER A 86 -2.61 -6.76 4.00
C SER A 86 -1.80 -7.60 4.98
N LEU A 87 -2.15 -7.53 6.27
CA LEU A 87 -1.54 -8.35 7.32
C LEU A 87 -1.87 -9.83 7.10
N ARG A 88 -3.13 -10.16 6.83
CA ARG A 88 -3.55 -11.52 6.55
C ARG A 88 -2.81 -12.11 5.35
N PHE A 89 -2.70 -11.38 4.25
CA PHE A 89 -1.92 -11.81 3.08
C PHE A 89 -0.47 -12.11 3.48
N THR A 90 0.15 -11.21 4.24
CA THR A 90 1.54 -11.38 4.67
C THR A 90 1.71 -12.62 5.57
N VAL A 91 0.85 -12.78 6.57
CA VAL A 91 0.96 -13.87 7.54
C VAL A 91 0.61 -15.22 6.92
N ASP A 92 -0.53 -15.30 6.25
CA ASP A 92 -1.04 -16.59 5.74
C ASP A 92 -0.17 -17.15 4.59
N VAL A 93 0.41 -16.28 3.76
CA VAL A 93 1.20 -16.71 2.59
C VAL A 93 2.65 -16.99 2.95
N PHE A 94 3.28 -16.10 3.71
CA PHE A 94 4.73 -16.17 3.91
C PHE A 94 5.15 -16.87 5.19
N PHE A 95 4.34 -16.80 6.23
CA PHE A 95 4.65 -17.40 7.52
C PHE A 95 3.86 -18.69 7.76
N GLY A 96 4.27 -19.46 8.78
CA GLY A 96 3.63 -20.72 9.13
C GLY A 96 4.36 -21.96 8.63
N PRO A 97 3.73 -23.16 8.73
CA PRO A 97 4.31 -24.41 8.30
C PRO A 97 4.47 -24.44 6.78
N LYS A 98 5.44 -25.20 6.29
CA LYS A 98 5.65 -25.38 4.84
C LYS A 98 4.40 -26.00 4.21
N ALA A 99 3.91 -25.38 3.14
CA ALA A 99 2.80 -25.91 2.37
C ALA A 99 3.15 -27.30 1.76
N THR A 100 2.26 -28.27 1.94
CA THR A 100 2.51 -29.67 1.54
C THR A 100 1.70 -30.14 0.33
N ARG A 101 0.70 -29.35 -0.09
CA ARG A 101 -0.24 -29.73 -1.17
C ARG A 101 -0.30 -28.67 -2.28
N LEU A 102 0.86 -28.18 -2.70
CA LEU A 102 0.94 -27.27 -3.84
C LEU A 102 1.07 -28.07 -5.16
N PRO A 103 0.44 -27.59 -6.25
CA PRO A 103 0.60 -28.18 -7.58
C PRO A 103 2.04 -28.18 -8.08
N HIS A 104 2.78 -27.11 -7.78
CA HIS A 104 4.19 -26.97 -8.09
C HIS A 104 4.99 -26.67 -6.81
N THR A 105 6.25 -27.05 -6.79
CA THR A 105 7.19 -26.65 -5.72
C THR A 105 7.66 -25.23 -5.98
N PRO A 106 7.24 -24.22 -5.18
CA PRO A 106 7.64 -22.84 -5.42
C PRO A 106 9.16 -22.67 -5.28
N HIS A 107 9.73 -21.89 -6.18
CA HIS A 107 11.12 -21.45 -6.16
C HIS A 107 11.20 -19.98 -6.53
N GLU A 108 12.36 -19.35 -6.31
CA GLU A 108 12.53 -17.97 -6.74
C GLU A 108 12.42 -17.86 -8.27
N PRO A 109 11.59 -16.92 -8.76
CA PRO A 109 11.38 -16.74 -10.19
C PRO A 109 12.65 -16.17 -10.86
N PRO A 110 12.76 -16.29 -12.18
CA PRO A 110 13.87 -15.72 -12.94
C PRO A 110 13.91 -14.19 -12.78
N ARG A 111 15.09 -13.60 -12.94
CA ARG A 111 15.30 -12.15 -12.75
C ARG A 111 14.33 -11.29 -13.53
N TRP A 112 14.03 -11.62 -14.76
CA TRP A 112 13.11 -10.86 -15.62
C TRP A 112 11.69 -10.75 -15.07
N MET A 113 11.24 -11.71 -14.28
CA MET A 113 9.95 -11.69 -13.63
C MET A 113 9.96 -10.86 -12.35
N ARG A 114 11.11 -10.74 -11.68
CA ARG A 114 11.28 -9.95 -10.44
C ARG A 114 11.51 -8.48 -10.70
N VAL A 115 12.29 -8.12 -11.73
CA VAL A 115 12.67 -6.74 -12.06
C VAL A 115 11.50 -5.76 -12.05
N PRO A 116 10.34 -6.04 -12.67
CA PRO A 116 9.20 -5.13 -12.60
C PRO A 116 8.69 -4.88 -11.17
N VAL A 117 8.72 -5.90 -10.31
CA VAL A 117 8.29 -5.77 -8.91
C VAL A 117 9.32 -4.99 -8.10
N GLU A 118 10.61 -5.26 -8.31
CA GLU A 118 11.73 -4.52 -7.70
C GLU A 118 11.66 -3.03 -8.03
N LEU A 119 11.42 -2.68 -9.31
CA LEU A 119 11.26 -1.29 -9.75
C LEU A 119 10.05 -0.61 -9.09
N LEU A 120 8.92 -1.31 -8.97
CA LEU A 120 7.74 -0.76 -8.30
C LEU A 120 7.95 -0.57 -6.80
N VAL A 121 8.63 -1.49 -6.13
CA VAL A 121 8.97 -1.36 -4.72
C VAL A 121 9.97 -0.22 -4.51
N LEU A 122 10.96 -0.09 -5.38
CA LEU A 122 11.89 1.04 -5.36
C LEU A 122 11.15 2.38 -5.55
N ALA A 123 10.26 2.47 -6.53
CA ALA A 123 9.43 3.65 -6.74
C ALA A 123 8.56 3.97 -5.52
N CYS A 124 7.98 2.95 -4.88
CA CYS A 124 7.21 3.09 -3.66
C CYS A 124 8.03 3.73 -2.52
N LEU A 125 9.27 3.28 -2.34
CA LEU A 125 10.19 3.84 -1.34
C LEU A 125 10.61 5.27 -1.69
N ILE A 126 10.96 5.54 -2.96
CA ILE A 126 11.36 6.89 -3.41
C ILE A 126 10.23 7.88 -3.18
N VAL A 127 9.01 7.52 -3.58
CA VAL A 127 7.82 8.37 -3.38
C VAL A 127 7.48 8.54 -1.92
N GLY A 128 7.62 7.50 -1.10
CA GLY A 128 7.34 7.56 0.33
C GLY A 128 8.34 8.39 1.12
N ILE A 129 9.63 8.34 0.73
CA ILE A 129 10.70 9.06 1.46
C ILE A 129 10.88 10.49 0.94
N PHE A 130 10.74 10.71 -0.38
CA PHE A 130 10.95 12.01 -1.03
C PHE A 130 9.73 12.45 -1.86
N PRO A 131 8.52 12.58 -1.24
CA PRO A 131 7.31 12.82 -2.01
C PRO A 131 7.32 14.15 -2.76
N ALA A 132 7.79 15.23 -2.13
CA ALA A 132 7.84 16.54 -2.75
C ALA A 132 8.73 16.59 -4.00
N LEU A 133 9.85 15.86 -3.99
CA LEU A 133 10.80 15.85 -5.10
C LEU A 133 10.35 14.88 -6.22
N SER A 134 9.79 13.72 -5.85
CA SER A 134 9.46 12.65 -6.80
C SER A 134 8.14 12.87 -7.53
N VAL A 135 7.05 13.13 -6.78
CA VAL A 135 5.71 13.27 -7.36
C VAL A 135 5.15 14.69 -7.32
N GLY A 136 5.74 15.59 -6.53
CA GLY A 136 5.27 16.97 -6.40
C GLY A 136 5.10 17.71 -7.73
N PRO A 137 6.10 17.76 -8.61
CA PRO A 137 5.98 18.41 -9.91
C PRO A 137 4.92 17.76 -10.82
N LEU A 138 4.80 16.44 -10.77
CA LEU A 138 3.81 15.70 -11.57
C LEU A 138 2.38 15.97 -11.07
N LEU A 139 2.17 16.00 -9.75
CA LEU A 139 0.89 16.33 -9.15
C LEU A 139 0.49 17.77 -9.45
N ALA A 140 1.41 18.72 -9.34
CA ALA A 140 1.16 20.11 -9.71
C ALA A 140 0.74 20.25 -11.19
N ALA A 141 1.47 19.62 -12.10
CA ALA A 141 1.14 19.63 -13.52
C ALA A 141 -0.22 18.97 -13.83
N ALA A 142 -0.58 17.92 -13.12
CA ALA A 142 -1.86 17.20 -13.30
C ALA A 142 -3.04 17.97 -12.68
N ALA A 143 -2.83 18.64 -11.54
CA ALA A 143 -3.89 19.37 -10.84
C ALA A 143 -4.21 20.72 -11.48
N GLN A 144 -3.24 21.39 -12.09
CA GLN A 144 -3.41 22.73 -12.66
C GLN A 144 -4.56 22.87 -13.68
N PRO A 145 -4.73 21.94 -14.64
CA PRO A 145 -5.87 22.00 -15.58
C PRO A 145 -7.23 21.77 -14.91
N VAL A 146 -7.26 20.98 -13.82
CA VAL A 146 -8.49 20.64 -13.10
C VAL A 146 -8.95 21.80 -12.23
N VAL A 147 -8.02 22.48 -11.57
CA VAL A 147 -8.33 23.62 -10.70
C VAL A 147 -8.64 24.89 -11.51
N GLY A 148 -8.10 25.03 -12.70
CA GLY A 148 -8.36 26.16 -13.59
C GLY A 148 -7.82 27.51 -13.11
N GLY A 149 -6.93 27.52 -12.10
CA GLY A 149 -6.37 28.72 -11.49
C GLY A 149 -5.04 28.46 -10.75
N THR A 150 -4.73 29.29 -9.76
CA THR A 150 -3.60 29.05 -8.86
C THR A 150 -3.89 27.84 -8.00
N LEU A 151 -2.93 26.90 -7.96
CA LEU A 151 -3.03 25.74 -7.09
C LEU A 151 -3.11 26.18 -5.63
N PRO A 152 -3.99 25.56 -4.82
CA PRO A 152 -3.99 25.77 -3.37
C PRO A 152 -2.65 25.37 -2.77
N GLU A 153 -2.26 25.98 -1.68
CA GLU A 153 -1.08 25.56 -0.94
C GLU A 153 -1.31 24.15 -0.39
N TYR A 154 -0.43 23.23 -0.75
CA TYR A 154 -0.44 21.86 -0.24
C TYR A 154 0.97 21.46 0.19
N SER A 155 1.06 20.62 1.20
CA SER A 155 2.31 20.08 1.70
C SER A 155 2.38 18.58 1.44
N LEU A 156 3.47 18.15 0.82
CA LEU A 156 3.79 16.72 0.64
C LEU A 156 4.83 16.28 1.68
N ALA A 157 4.77 16.83 2.89
CA ALA A 157 5.65 16.41 3.97
C ALA A 157 5.28 15.00 4.45
N ILE A 158 6.27 14.23 4.92
CA ILE A 158 6.07 12.89 5.49
C ILE A 158 5.36 12.99 6.85
N TRP A 159 5.50 14.13 7.51
CA TRP A 159 4.97 14.35 8.85
C TRP A 159 4.31 15.73 8.95
N HIS A 160 3.02 15.75 9.29
CA HIS A 160 2.22 16.95 9.49
C HIS A 160 1.84 17.16 10.97
N GLY A 161 2.53 16.50 11.89
CA GLY A 161 2.20 16.54 13.31
C GLY A 161 1.06 15.57 13.70
N TRP A 162 0.67 15.63 14.98
CA TRP A 162 -0.47 14.87 15.51
C TRP A 162 -1.76 15.58 15.11
N ASN A 163 -2.39 15.09 14.05
CA ASN A 163 -3.67 15.59 13.55
C ASN A 163 -4.69 14.44 13.40
N ALA A 164 -5.96 14.78 13.16
CA ALA A 164 -7.02 13.78 13.02
C ALA A 164 -6.74 12.75 11.90
N PRO A 165 -6.31 13.13 10.68
CA PRO A 165 -5.92 12.19 9.63
C PRO A 165 -4.82 11.22 10.05
N MET A 166 -3.82 11.70 10.80
CA MET A 166 -2.73 10.86 11.32
C MET A 166 -3.26 9.82 12.31
N ILE A 167 -4.13 10.21 13.22
CA ILE A 167 -4.76 9.28 14.18
C ILE A 167 -5.60 8.23 13.45
N MET A 168 -6.37 8.65 12.44
CA MET A 168 -7.17 7.73 11.60
C MET A 168 -6.30 6.73 10.83
N SER A 169 -5.07 7.11 10.47
CA SER A 169 -4.14 6.21 9.77
C SER A 169 -3.42 5.22 10.69
N LEU A 170 -3.43 5.47 12.01
CA LEU A 170 -2.82 4.59 13.01
C LEU A 170 -3.80 3.55 13.60
N ILE A 171 -5.08 3.71 13.35
CA ILE A 171 -6.14 2.76 13.75
C ILE A 171 -6.29 1.68 12.68
#